data_e1f5372ca01d557500c9e18acf8eee63
#
_entry.id   e1f5372ca01d557500c9e18acf8eee63
#
_cell.length_a   1.000
_cell.length_b   1.000
_cell.length_c   1.000
_cell.angle_alpha   90.00
_cell.angle_beta   90.00
_cell.angle_gamma   90.00
#
_symmetry.space_group_name_H-M   'P 1'
#
loop_
_entity.id
_entity.type
_entity.pdbx_description
1 polymer ?
#
loop_
_entity_poly.entity_id
_entity_poly.type
_entity_poly.pdbx_seq_one_letter_code
_entity_poly.pdbx_strand_id
1 'polypeptide(L)'
;WATHENRWCCRPYKEEPAYEVISQIGITAEITGTTRTESIYRRYLKPIMPPRKEPYLIRVHPLYDWNEAEVWEYIRENNLPYNPLYDMGYKRIGCWCCPLNGPSHYKRLKKTHPSLFNFLMEFKPPHPVIMKLSNILDKSHN
;
A
#
# COMPACT_ATOMS: atom_id res chain seq x y z
N TRP A 1 -11.13 12.20 5.47
CA TRP A 1 -10.16 11.12 5.21
C TRP A 1 -10.84 9.94 4.51
N ALA A 2 -10.07 9.17 3.76
CA ALA A 2 -10.59 7.95 3.12
C ALA A 2 -10.92 6.87 4.17
N THR A 3 -11.91 6.02 3.86
CA THR A 3 -12.29 4.84 4.66
C THR A 3 -12.14 3.55 3.86
N HIS A 4 -12.38 2.40 4.48
CA HIS A 4 -12.39 1.12 3.76
C HIS A 4 -13.49 1.06 2.71
N GLU A 5 -14.65 1.66 2.98
CA GLU A 5 -15.80 1.72 2.10
C GLU A 5 -15.64 2.79 1.02
N ASN A 6 -15.00 3.91 1.36
CA ASN A 6 -14.82 5.05 0.47
C ASN A 6 -13.33 5.43 0.34
N ARG A 7 -12.65 4.82 -0.60
CA ARG A 7 -11.26 5.11 -0.98
C ARG A 7 -11.19 6.19 -2.07
N TRP A 8 -11.90 7.29 -1.87
CA TRP A 8 -12.02 8.35 -2.86
C TRP A 8 -10.69 8.82 -3.47
N CYS A 9 -9.59 8.79 -2.69
CA CYS A 9 -8.28 9.23 -3.15
C CYS A 9 -7.55 8.23 -4.06
N CYS A 10 -7.86 6.92 -3.97
CA CYS A 10 -7.18 5.91 -4.78
C CYS A 10 -7.49 6.06 -6.26
N ARG A 11 -8.72 6.42 -6.59
CA ARG A 11 -9.16 6.54 -7.98
C ARG A 11 -8.45 7.70 -8.71
N PRO A 12 -8.58 8.99 -8.30
CA PRO A 12 -7.99 10.10 -9.04
C PRO A 12 -6.46 10.17 -8.97
N TYR A 13 -5.84 9.67 -7.88
CA TYR A 13 -4.39 9.80 -7.69
C TYR A 13 -3.57 8.55 -8.03
N LYS A 14 -4.22 7.42 -8.33
CA LYS A 14 -3.55 6.16 -8.62
C LYS A 14 -4.13 5.42 -9.81
N GLU A 15 -5.45 5.18 -9.81
CA GLU A 15 -6.09 4.31 -10.81
C GLU A 15 -6.30 5.04 -12.13
N GLU A 16 -6.92 6.21 -12.12
CA GLU A 16 -7.19 6.98 -13.34
C GLU A 16 -5.91 7.38 -14.10
N PRO A 17 -4.86 7.92 -13.47
CA PRO A 17 -3.62 8.22 -14.19
C PRO A 17 -2.98 6.98 -14.82
N ALA A 18 -3.04 5.82 -14.13
CA ALA A 18 -2.53 4.57 -14.68
C ALA A 18 -3.34 4.13 -15.90
N TYR A 19 -4.66 4.18 -15.83
CA TYR A 19 -5.54 3.80 -16.96
C TYR A 19 -5.44 4.76 -18.14
N GLU A 20 -5.24 6.04 -17.88
CA GLU A 20 -5.00 7.02 -18.95
C GLU A 20 -3.74 6.67 -19.75
N VAL A 21 -2.61 6.40 -19.07
CA VAL A 21 -1.37 5.97 -19.73
C VAL A 21 -1.55 4.64 -20.46
N ILE A 22 -2.18 3.65 -19.82
CA ILE A 22 -2.47 2.33 -20.41
C ILE A 22 -3.28 2.49 -21.71
N SER A 23 -4.29 3.35 -21.69
CA SER A 23 -5.15 3.62 -22.85
C SER A 23 -4.38 4.31 -23.99
N GLN A 24 -3.55 5.32 -23.64
CA GLN A 24 -2.76 6.08 -24.62
C GLN A 24 -1.75 5.21 -25.38
N ILE A 25 -1.10 4.26 -24.68
CA ILE A 25 -0.09 3.37 -25.31
C ILE A 25 -0.68 2.05 -25.82
N GLY A 26 -2.00 1.84 -25.67
CA GLY A 26 -2.72 0.69 -26.20
C GLY A 26 -2.37 -0.65 -25.54
N ILE A 27 -2.04 -0.64 -24.22
CA ILE A 27 -1.77 -1.87 -23.48
C ILE A 27 -3.07 -2.66 -23.29
N THR A 28 -3.03 -3.95 -23.58
CA THR A 28 -4.14 -4.89 -23.38
C THR A 28 -3.93 -5.85 -22.21
N ALA A 29 -2.70 -5.92 -21.67
CA ALA A 29 -2.36 -6.74 -20.51
C ALA A 29 -1.33 -6.05 -19.62
N GLU A 30 -1.43 -6.26 -18.32
CA GLU A 30 -0.44 -5.82 -17.33
C GLU A 30 0.08 -7.00 -16.49
N ILE A 31 1.37 -6.99 -16.18
CA ILE A 31 1.99 -7.94 -15.26
C ILE A 31 2.10 -7.28 -13.89
N THR A 32 1.65 -7.95 -12.84
CA THR A 32 1.70 -7.42 -11.47
C THR A 32 2.42 -8.37 -10.53
N GLY A 33 3.18 -7.84 -9.57
CA GLY A 33 3.81 -8.60 -8.48
C GLY A 33 2.86 -8.96 -7.34
N THR A 34 1.55 -8.98 -7.58
CA THR A 34 0.55 -9.25 -6.54
C THR A 34 0.51 -10.73 -6.17
N THR A 35 0.52 -11.02 -4.87
CA THR A 35 0.39 -12.39 -4.34
C THR A 35 -0.95 -12.59 -3.62
N ARG A 36 -1.46 -13.82 -3.57
CA ARG A 36 -2.71 -14.15 -2.86
C ARG A 36 -2.56 -14.11 -1.34
N THR A 37 -1.34 -14.18 -0.83
CA THR A 37 -1.03 -14.18 0.61
C THR A 37 -1.02 -12.79 1.24
N GLU A 38 -0.97 -11.71 0.44
CA GLU A 38 -0.88 -10.34 0.94
C GLU A 38 -2.12 -9.86 1.71
N SER A 39 -3.29 -10.42 1.44
CA SER A 39 -4.52 -10.08 2.17
C SER A 39 -5.65 -11.08 1.93
N ILE A 40 -6.63 -11.11 2.85
CA ILE A 40 -7.84 -11.91 2.71
C ILE A 40 -8.57 -11.65 1.39
N TYR A 41 -8.60 -10.41 0.92
CA TYR A 41 -9.26 -10.04 -0.35
C TYR A 41 -8.54 -10.58 -1.58
N ARG A 42 -7.22 -10.85 -1.47
CA ARG A 42 -6.40 -11.37 -2.56
C ARG A 42 -6.32 -12.90 -2.62
N ARG A 43 -6.85 -13.62 -1.62
CA ARG A 43 -6.83 -15.09 -1.60
C ARG A 43 -7.51 -15.76 -2.79
N TYR A 44 -8.41 -15.04 -3.48
CA TYR A 44 -9.09 -15.51 -4.68
C TYR A 44 -8.40 -15.09 -5.99
N LEU A 45 -7.21 -14.50 -5.89
CA LEU A 45 -6.41 -14.14 -7.05
C LEU A 45 -6.14 -15.39 -7.89
N LYS A 46 -6.16 -15.22 -9.20
CA LYS A 46 -5.79 -16.23 -10.19
C LYS A 46 -4.58 -15.77 -10.98
N PRO A 47 -3.83 -16.69 -11.62
CA PRO A 47 -2.67 -16.32 -12.45
C PRO A 47 -3.03 -15.30 -13.54
N ILE A 48 -4.22 -15.44 -14.11
CA ILE A 48 -4.72 -14.54 -15.16
C ILE A 48 -6.15 -14.12 -14.79
N MET A 49 -6.38 -12.81 -14.75
CA MET A 49 -7.70 -12.22 -14.45
C MET A 49 -7.99 -11.04 -15.37
N PRO A 50 -9.19 -10.96 -15.94
CA PRO A 50 -9.67 -9.71 -16.51
C PRO A 50 -9.95 -8.72 -15.38
N PRO A 51 -9.72 -7.41 -15.56
CA PRO A 51 -10.10 -6.40 -14.59
C PRO A 51 -11.62 -6.27 -14.54
N ARG A 52 -12.17 -6.10 -13.34
CA ARG A 52 -13.63 -5.97 -13.17
C ARG A 52 -14.18 -4.65 -13.73
N LYS A 53 -13.35 -3.60 -13.77
CA LYS A 53 -13.73 -2.25 -14.20
C LYS A 53 -13.33 -1.96 -15.64
N GLU A 54 -12.30 -2.62 -16.13
CA GLU A 54 -11.68 -2.42 -17.44
C GLU A 54 -11.57 -3.80 -18.12
N PRO A 55 -12.65 -4.29 -18.77
CA PRO A 55 -12.72 -5.66 -19.30
C PRO A 55 -11.73 -5.94 -20.44
N TYR A 56 -11.16 -4.93 -21.05
CA TYR A 56 -10.14 -5.05 -22.11
C TYR A 56 -8.70 -5.20 -21.58
N LEU A 57 -8.46 -4.96 -20.27
CA LEU A 57 -7.15 -5.09 -19.67
C LEU A 57 -7.03 -6.41 -18.90
N ILE A 58 -6.23 -7.31 -19.42
CA ILE A 58 -5.94 -8.61 -18.78
C ILE A 58 -4.85 -8.38 -17.71
N ARG A 59 -5.05 -8.92 -16.51
CA ARG A 59 -4.06 -8.93 -15.44
C ARG A 59 -3.40 -10.27 -15.32
N VAL A 60 -2.06 -10.28 -15.38
CA VAL A 60 -1.23 -11.47 -15.20
C VAL A 60 -0.49 -11.36 -13.87
N HIS A 61 -0.60 -12.38 -13.03
CA HIS A 61 -0.02 -12.46 -11.71
C HIS A 61 0.96 -13.63 -11.62
N PRO A 62 2.19 -13.53 -12.13
CA PRO A 62 3.13 -14.65 -12.13
C PRO A 62 3.50 -15.11 -10.72
N LEU A 63 3.46 -14.22 -9.74
CA LEU A 63 3.78 -14.48 -8.34
C LEU A 63 2.55 -14.79 -7.48
N TYR A 64 1.38 -15.06 -8.09
CA TYR A 64 0.12 -15.15 -7.35
C TYR A 64 0.14 -16.14 -6.18
N ASP A 65 0.89 -17.22 -6.31
CA ASP A 65 0.98 -18.32 -5.34
C ASP A 65 2.19 -18.20 -4.38
N TRP A 66 3.04 -17.22 -4.58
CA TRP A 66 4.19 -16.97 -3.73
C TRP A 66 3.77 -16.40 -2.38
N ASN A 67 4.51 -16.79 -1.34
CA ASN A 67 4.43 -16.17 -0.03
C ASN A 67 5.51 -15.09 0.15
N GLU A 68 5.42 -14.31 1.23
CA GLU A 68 6.34 -13.21 1.51
C GLU A 68 7.80 -13.67 1.66
N ALA A 69 8.03 -14.86 2.23
CA ALA A 69 9.38 -15.40 2.43
C ALA A 69 10.05 -15.74 1.08
N GLU A 70 9.32 -16.38 0.17
CA GLU A 70 9.79 -16.70 -1.18
C GLU A 70 10.12 -15.44 -1.99
N VAL A 71 9.30 -14.39 -1.88
CA VAL A 71 9.58 -13.10 -2.53
C VAL A 71 10.90 -12.51 -2.01
N TRP A 72 11.10 -12.49 -0.69
CA TRP A 72 12.34 -11.96 -0.09
C TRP A 72 13.57 -12.81 -0.37
N GLU A 73 13.42 -14.15 -0.43
CA GLU A 73 14.49 -15.06 -0.83
C GLU A 73 14.95 -14.75 -2.25
N TYR A 74 14.00 -14.67 -3.19
CA TYR A 74 14.30 -14.35 -4.58
C TYR A 74 14.99 -12.99 -4.76
N ILE A 75 14.52 -11.96 -4.04
CA ILE A 75 15.14 -10.62 -4.06
C ILE A 75 16.61 -10.70 -3.61
N ARG A 76 16.90 -11.43 -2.53
CA ARG A 76 18.27 -11.57 -2.00
C ARG A 76 19.17 -12.39 -2.89
N GLU A 77 18.70 -13.53 -3.37
CA GLU A 77 19.49 -14.43 -4.25
C GLU A 77 19.88 -13.75 -5.57
N ASN A 78 19.00 -12.89 -6.10
CA ASN A 78 19.23 -12.20 -7.35
C ASN A 78 19.75 -10.75 -7.16
N ASN A 79 20.07 -10.34 -5.93
CA ASN A 79 20.54 -8.98 -5.61
C ASN A 79 19.67 -7.88 -6.23
N LEU A 80 18.34 -8.07 -6.17
CA LEU A 80 17.40 -7.12 -6.76
C LEU A 80 17.24 -5.87 -5.87
N PRO A 81 17.10 -4.68 -6.49
CA PRO A 81 16.82 -3.47 -5.72
C PRO A 81 15.43 -3.53 -5.10
N TYR A 82 15.31 -3.07 -3.86
CA TYR A 82 14.05 -2.91 -3.16
C TYR A 82 13.98 -1.58 -2.41
N ASN A 83 12.79 -1.22 -1.95
CA ASN A 83 12.59 0.05 -1.28
C ASN A 83 13.27 0.05 0.12
N PRO A 84 14.17 1.02 0.43
CA PRO A 84 14.92 1.06 1.69
C PRO A 84 14.04 1.25 2.95
N LEU A 85 12.77 1.60 2.80
CA LEU A 85 11.83 1.64 3.94
C LEU A 85 11.64 0.27 4.58
N TYR A 86 11.88 -0.83 3.86
CA TYR A 86 11.86 -2.17 4.46
C TYR A 86 12.97 -2.34 5.49
N ASP A 87 14.17 -1.81 5.24
CA ASP A 87 15.29 -1.81 6.20
C ASP A 87 15.00 -0.96 7.43
N MET A 88 14.19 0.08 7.27
CA MET A 88 13.66 0.88 8.37
C MET A 88 12.52 0.16 9.12
N GLY A 89 12.23 -1.10 8.73
CA GLY A 89 11.27 -2.02 9.36
C GLY A 89 9.82 -1.79 8.98
N TYR A 90 9.52 -1.08 7.90
CA TYR A 90 8.16 -1.07 7.34
C TYR A 90 7.85 -2.45 6.77
N LYS A 91 6.74 -3.05 7.20
CA LYS A 91 6.28 -4.35 6.68
C LYS A 91 5.50 -4.21 5.37
N ARG A 92 4.92 -3.05 5.15
CA ARG A 92 4.14 -2.73 3.97
C ARG A 92 4.33 -1.26 3.62
N ILE A 93 4.62 -1.02 2.34
CA ILE A 93 4.81 0.32 1.82
C ILE A 93 3.57 0.72 1.01
N GLY A 94 3.01 1.86 1.33
CA GLY A 94 1.85 2.46 0.69
C GLY A 94 1.87 3.97 0.89
N CYS A 95 0.73 4.64 0.69
CA CYS A 95 0.64 6.07 0.97
C CYS A 95 0.95 6.33 2.46
N TRP A 96 1.94 7.18 2.73
CA TRP A 96 2.42 7.47 4.08
C TRP A 96 1.35 8.06 5.01
N CYS A 97 0.38 8.79 4.45
CA CYS A 97 -0.74 9.42 5.16
C CYS A 97 -2.05 8.62 5.06
N CYS A 98 -2.04 7.37 4.58
CA CYS A 98 -3.26 6.60 4.36
C CYS A 98 -3.95 6.25 5.69
N PRO A 99 -5.20 6.66 5.96
CA PRO A 99 -5.89 6.34 7.21
C PRO A 99 -6.18 4.85 7.40
N LEU A 100 -5.97 4.04 6.36
CA LEU A 100 -6.09 2.59 6.41
C LEU A 100 -4.81 1.90 6.91
N ASN A 101 -3.72 2.64 7.09
CA ASN A 101 -2.53 2.12 7.76
C ASN A 101 -2.81 1.93 9.25
N GLY A 102 -2.27 0.85 9.81
CA GLY A 102 -2.40 0.56 11.24
C GLY A 102 -1.54 1.48 12.13
N PRO A 103 -1.78 1.49 13.45
CA PRO A 103 -1.02 2.31 14.40
C PRO A 103 0.50 2.11 14.35
N SER A 104 0.96 0.89 14.08
CA SER A 104 2.40 0.57 13.96
C SER A 104 3.10 1.34 12.84
N HIS A 105 2.40 1.61 11.74
CA HIS A 105 2.91 2.43 10.65
C HIS A 105 3.21 3.86 11.13
N TYR A 106 2.28 4.50 11.83
CA TYR A 106 2.45 5.87 12.31
C TYR A 106 3.46 6.01 13.44
N LYS A 107 3.57 5.00 14.33
CA LYS A 107 4.66 4.93 15.32
C LYS A 107 6.02 4.90 14.62
N ARG A 108 6.13 4.17 13.53
CA ARG A 108 7.34 4.10 12.73
C ARG A 108 7.59 5.40 11.97
N LEU A 109 6.54 5.96 11.33
CA LEU A 109 6.62 7.25 10.65
C LEU A 109 7.14 8.36 11.58
N LYS A 110 6.64 8.43 12.83
CA LYS A 110 7.12 9.37 13.85
C LYS A 110 8.62 9.21 14.10
N LYS A 111 9.13 7.98 14.13
CA LYS A 111 10.54 7.68 14.39
C LYS A 111 11.43 7.96 13.18
N THR A 112 10.99 7.58 11.98
CA THR A 112 11.82 7.62 10.76
C THR A 112 11.68 8.92 9.97
N HIS A 113 10.49 9.55 10.03
CA HIS A 113 10.14 10.75 9.25
C HIS A 113 9.31 11.72 10.13
N PRO A 114 9.91 12.29 11.18
CA PRO A 114 9.19 13.12 12.16
C PRO A 114 8.49 14.34 11.54
N SER A 115 9.08 14.94 10.51
CA SER A 115 8.48 16.08 9.81
C SER A 115 7.14 15.72 9.14
N LEU A 116 7.07 14.55 8.47
CA LEU A 116 5.81 14.06 7.88
C LEU A 116 4.78 13.72 8.95
N PHE A 117 5.21 13.14 10.06
CA PHE A 117 4.33 12.85 11.18
C PHE A 117 3.74 14.13 11.79
N ASN A 118 4.58 15.15 12.04
CA ASN A 118 4.15 16.44 12.58
C ASN A 118 3.18 17.15 11.63
N PHE A 119 3.44 17.12 10.33
CA PHE A 119 2.50 17.64 9.32
C PHE A 119 1.11 17.01 9.45
N LEU A 120 1.02 15.69 9.69
CA LEU A 120 -0.29 15.03 9.89
C LEU A 120 -0.98 15.44 11.20
N MET A 121 -0.22 15.81 12.23
CA MET A 121 -0.78 16.32 13.50
C MET A 121 -1.46 17.69 13.33
N GLU A 122 -0.95 18.51 12.42
CA GLU A 122 -1.47 19.85 12.14
C GLU A 122 -2.68 19.84 11.20
N PHE A 123 -2.98 18.72 10.56
CA PHE A 123 -4.04 18.62 9.55
C PHE A 123 -5.44 18.79 10.16
N LYS A 124 -6.30 19.54 9.46
CA LYS A 124 -7.70 19.73 9.85
C LYS A 124 -8.62 19.25 8.71
N PRO A 125 -9.55 18.29 8.96
CA PRO A 125 -9.78 17.61 10.23
C PRO A 125 -8.61 16.68 10.63
N PRO A 126 -8.42 16.42 11.94
CA PRO A 126 -7.31 15.61 12.43
C PRO A 126 -7.27 14.20 11.82
N HIS A 127 -6.08 13.65 11.67
CA HIS A 127 -5.91 12.30 11.12
C HIS A 127 -6.47 11.22 12.08
N PRO A 128 -7.43 10.37 11.65
CA PRO A 128 -8.19 9.52 12.57
C PRO A 128 -7.37 8.48 13.34
N VAL A 129 -6.28 7.98 12.75
CA VAL A 129 -5.40 7.00 13.43
C VAL A 129 -4.43 7.71 14.38
N ILE A 130 -3.94 8.90 14.02
CA ILE A 130 -3.01 9.68 14.85
C ILE A 130 -3.71 10.19 16.11
N MET A 131 -4.97 10.62 16.02
CA MET A 131 -5.77 10.98 17.19
C MET A 131 -5.89 9.83 18.21
N LYS A 132 -6.06 8.59 17.73
CA LYS A 132 -6.07 7.42 18.62
C LYS A 132 -4.71 7.17 19.26
N LEU A 133 -3.62 7.47 18.56
CA LEU A 133 -2.25 7.30 19.06
C LEU A 133 -1.86 8.38 20.08
N SER A 134 -2.23 9.64 19.87
CA SER A 134 -1.98 10.71 20.85
C SER A 134 -2.60 10.37 22.20
N ASN A 135 -3.85 9.90 22.20
CA ASN A 135 -4.54 9.45 23.42
C ASN A 135 -3.86 8.27 24.14
N ILE A 136 -3.09 7.45 23.41
CA ILE A 136 -2.34 6.32 24.00
C ILE A 136 -0.98 6.79 24.53
N LEU A 137 -0.34 7.71 23.84
CA LEU A 137 0.98 8.24 24.22
C LEU A 137 0.91 9.17 25.44
N ASP A 138 -0.18 9.94 25.57
CA ASP A 138 -0.42 10.82 26.73
C ASP A 138 -0.74 10.01 28.02
N LYS A 139 -1.31 8.81 27.88
CA LYS A 139 -1.59 7.91 29.01
C LYS A 139 -0.38 7.11 29.50
N SER A 140 0.74 7.10 28.77
CA SER A 140 1.97 6.41 29.18
C SER A 140 2.95 7.31 29.98
N HIS A 141 2.54 8.53 30.30
CA HIS A 141 3.33 9.51 31.09
C HIS A 141 2.69 9.85 32.44
N ASN A 142 1.64 9.11 32.85
CA ASN A 142 1.08 9.07 34.20
C ASN A 142 1.28 7.64 34.76
#